data_138a9cbc694d93ec1ddbbeb9f0adffb7
#
_entry.id   138a9cbc694d93ec1ddbbeb9f0adffb7
#
_cell.length_a   1.000
_cell.length_b   1.000
_cell.length_c   1.000
_cell.angle_alpha   90.00
_cell.angle_beta   90.00
_cell.angle_gamma   90.00
#
_symmetry.space_group_name_H-M   'P 1'
#
loop_
_entity.id
_entity.type
_entity.pdbx_description
1 polymer ?
#
loop_
_entity_poly.entity_id
_entity_poly.type
_entity_poly.pdbx_seq_one_letter_code
_entity_poly.pdbx_strand_id
1 'polypeptide(L)'
;MAKRALLSTIFLAALALPGTAGHSEESDAKPILQPTFEQHFADFAELPPAPEPGPRVVDLETFEPPVEVEPAGTPLGTGVASYYGKRFHGRRTANGERFDMHAMTAAHKTLPFGSMVRVTNPRNGQSVIVRINDRGPFTRGRTIDLSRAAAEEIGIVRRGHGSVEIELLD
;
A
#
# COMPACT_ATOMS: atom_id res chain seq x y z
N MET A 1 -39.11 33.12 16.08
CA MET A 1 -39.34 33.05 17.54
C MET A 1 -38.30 32.09 18.16
N ALA A 2 -37.63 32.62 19.18
CA ALA A 2 -36.87 31.94 20.23
C ALA A 2 -35.61 31.11 19.87
N LYS A 3 -34.47 31.78 19.98
CA LYS A 3 -33.14 31.27 20.26
C LYS A 3 -33.08 30.65 21.66
N ARG A 4 -32.47 29.49 21.82
CA ARG A 4 -32.02 29.01 23.14
C ARG A 4 -30.53 28.69 23.06
N ALA A 5 -29.72 29.60 23.61
CA ALA A 5 -28.33 29.39 23.99
C ALA A 5 -28.29 28.64 25.34
N LEU A 6 -27.48 27.57 25.42
CA LEU A 6 -27.10 26.96 26.68
C LEU A 6 -25.63 27.27 26.94
N LEU A 7 -25.41 28.13 27.95
CA LEU A 7 -24.12 28.35 28.60
C LEU A 7 -23.86 27.15 29.52
N SER A 8 -22.71 26.50 29.38
CA SER A 8 -22.21 25.48 30.31
C SER A 8 -21.10 26.10 31.13
N THR A 9 -21.39 26.34 32.39
CA THR A 9 -20.49 26.84 33.42
C THR A 9 -19.55 25.72 33.90
N ILE A 10 -18.23 25.95 33.75
CA ILE A 10 -17.20 25.06 34.28
C ILE A 10 -16.96 25.44 35.74
N PHE A 11 -17.22 24.53 36.69
CA PHE A 11 -16.89 24.64 38.09
C PHE A 11 -15.45 24.16 38.30
N LEU A 12 -14.57 25.07 38.69
CA LEU A 12 -13.21 24.77 39.12
C LEU A 12 -13.19 24.55 40.66
N ALA A 13 -13.09 23.30 41.07
CA ALA A 13 -12.91 22.96 42.48
C ALA A 13 -11.39 22.91 42.83
N ALA A 14 -10.94 23.88 43.59
CA ALA A 14 -9.62 23.86 44.18
C ALA A 14 -9.63 23.00 45.45
N LEU A 15 -8.89 21.89 45.47
CA LEU A 15 -8.70 21.05 46.64
C LEU A 15 -7.35 21.42 47.29
N ALA A 16 -7.40 22.09 48.42
CA ALA A 16 -6.22 22.37 49.26
C ALA A 16 -5.89 21.14 50.10
N LEU A 17 -4.66 20.64 50.02
CA LEU A 17 -4.11 19.64 50.93
C LEU A 17 -3.16 20.32 51.96
N PRO A 18 -3.20 19.92 53.25
CA PRO A 18 -2.34 20.47 54.25
C PRO A 18 -0.92 19.91 54.18
N GLY A 19 0.05 20.78 54.42
CA GLY A 19 1.46 20.44 54.45
C GLY A 19 1.82 19.51 55.60
N THR A 20 2.65 18.54 55.32
CA THR A 20 3.46 17.85 56.31
C THR A 20 4.93 18.25 56.13
N ALA A 21 5.45 18.92 57.14
CA ALA A 21 6.87 19.17 57.29
C ALA A 21 7.58 17.85 57.58
N GLY A 22 8.49 17.45 56.72
CA GLY A 22 9.31 16.25 56.87
C GLY A 22 10.75 16.57 56.45
N HIS A 23 11.61 16.71 57.43
CA HIS A 23 13.06 16.55 57.49
C HIS A 23 13.82 16.53 56.13
N SER A 24 14.63 17.55 55.97
CA SER A 24 15.77 17.59 55.05
C SER A 24 16.88 16.66 55.58
N GLU A 25 17.00 15.47 55.02
CA GLU A 25 18.26 14.76 54.98
C GLU A 25 19.05 15.28 53.79
N GLU A 26 20.06 16.03 54.08
CA GLU A 26 21.10 16.47 53.15
C GLU A 26 21.92 15.23 52.76
N SER A 27 21.51 14.59 51.70
CA SER A 27 22.27 13.53 51.04
C SER A 27 23.37 14.20 50.24
N ASP A 28 24.61 14.09 50.70
CA ASP A 28 25.85 14.35 49.97
C ASP A 28 25.96 13.39 48.76
N ALA A 29 25.11 13.55 47.78
CA ALA A 29 25.28 12.92 46.49
C ALA A 29 26.24 13.77 45.66
N LYS A 30 27.49 13.34 45.56
CA LYS A 30 28.42 13.84 44.57
C LYS A 30 27.72 13.82 43.19
N PRO A 31 27.77 14.94 42.44
CA PRO A 31 27.21 14.92 41.10
C PRO A 31 27.98 13.89 40.28
N ILE A 32 27.28 12.83 39.87
CA ILE A 32 27.76 11.91 38.85
C ILE A 32 27.74 12.71 37.55
N LEU A 33 28.89 13.24 37.17
CA LEU A 33 29.12 13.84 35.86
C LEU A 33 28.86 12.72 34.82
N GLN A 34 27.66 12.71 34.29
CA GLN A 34 27.39 11.90 33.11
C GLN A 34 28.20 12.51 31.94
N PRO A 35 29.08 11.75 31.31
CA PRO A 35 29.85 12.29 30.19
C PRO A 35 28.84 12.75 29.09
N THR A 36 29.07 13.97 28.63
CA THR A 36 28.26 14.53 27.54
C THR A 36 28.43 13.67 26.28
N PHE A 37 27.41 13.65 25.40
CA PHE A 37 27.43 12.90 24.13
C PHE A 37 28.73 13.08 23.34
N GLU A 38 29.29 14.28 23.34
CA GLU A 38 30.56 14.60 22.67
C GLU A 38 31.78 13.89 23.27
N GLN A 39 31.79 13.60 24.59
CA GLN A 39 32.90 12.88 25.24
C GLN A 39 32.89 11.37 24.90
N HIS A 40 31.73 10.81 24.63
CA HIS A 40 31.62 9.40 24.22
C HIS A 40 32.12 9.14 22.80
N PHE A 41 32.15 10.15 21.95
CA PHE A 41 32.59 10.01 20.53
C PHE A 41 34.01 10.51 20.28
N ALA A 42 34.67 11.11 21.29
CA ALA A 42 36.06 11.56 21.14
C ALA A 42 37.04 10.41 20.84
N ASP A 43 36.73 9.20 21.36
CA ASP A 43 37.56 8.00 21.14
C ASP A 43 37.38 7.37 19.76
N PHE A 44 36.44 7.86 18.96
CA PHE A 44 36.15 7.39 17.57
C PHE A 44 36.70 8.37 16.52
N ALA A 45 37.63 9.24 16.90
CA ALA A 45 38.20 10.26 15.99
C ALA A 45 38.99 9.63 14.82
N GLU A 46 39.35 8.38 14.92
CA GLU A 46 39.99 7.64 13.84
C GLU A 46 39.12 6.42 13.50
N LEU A 47 38.32 6.52 12.43
CA LEU A 47 37.62 5.37 11.89
C LEU A 47 38.64 4.35 11.40
N PRO A 48 38.48 3.06 11.75
CA PRO A 48 39.34 2.03 11.17
C PRO A 48 39.24 2.10 9.63
N PRO A 49 40.34 1.82 8.92
CA PRO A 49 40.31 1.82 7.47
C PRO A 49 39.18 0.92 6.97
N ALA A 50 38.43 1.41 6.00
CA ALA A 50 37.33 0.63 5.41
C ALA A 50 37.90 -0.72 4.95
N PRO A 51 37.19 -1.85 5.28
CA PRO A 51 37.65 -3.16 4.82
C PRO A 51 37.73 -3.17 3.30
N GLU A 52 38.81 -3.74 2.78
CA GLU A 52 38.96 -3.89 1.32
C GLU A 52 37.79 -4.76 0.78
N PRO A 53 37.15 -4.35 -0.33
CA PRO A 53 36.06 -5.09 -0.91
C PRO A 53 36.52 -6.49 -1.27
N GLY A 54 35.88 -7.49 -0.66
CA GLY A 54 36.16 -8.89 -0.99
C GLY A 54 35.69 -9.24 -2.42
N PRO A 55 36.13 -10.36 -2.99
CA PRO A 55 35.84 -10.74 -4.39
C PRO A 55 34.35 -10.95 -4.70
N ARG A 56 33.46 -10.79 -3.72
CA ARG A 56 31.98 -10.87 -3.86
C ARG A 56 31.26 -9.55 -3.64
N VAL A 57 31.99 -8.47 -3.44
CA VAL A 57 31.38 -7.14 -3.32
C VAL A 57 31.06 -6.66 -4.72
N VAL A 58 29.78 -6.50 -5.00
CA VAL A 58 29.29 -5.92 -6.27
C VAL A 58 29.57 -4.43 -6.22
N ASP A 59 30.31 -3.92 -7.19
CA ASP A 59 30.53 -2.49 -7.37
C ASP A 59 29.21 -1.85 -7.81
N LEU A 60 28.63 -1.03 -6.95
CA LEU A 60 27.34 -0.37 -7.21
C LEU A 60 27.44 0.68 -8.32
N GLU A 61 28.62 1.20 -8.63
CA GLU A 61 28.80 2.14 -9.73
C GLU A 61 28.76 1.46 -11.11
N THR A 62 29.05 0.16 -11.15
CA THR A 62 29.04 -0.66 -12.39
C THR A 62 27.87 -1.65 -12.44
N PHE A 63 27.06 -1.71 -11.37
CA PHE A 63 25.92 -2.61 -11.32
C PHE A 63 24.77 -2.05 -12.16
N GLU A 64 24.61 -2.56 -13.37
CA GLU A 64 23.35 -2.43 -14.11
C GLU A 64 22.36 -3.46 -13.58
N PRO A 65 21.26 -3.04 -12.91
CA PRO A 65 20.25 -3.97 -12.48
C PRO A 65 19.69 -4.73 -13.69
N PRO A 66 19.38 -6.02 -13.56
CA PRO A 66 18.74 -6.77 -14.64
C PRO A 66 17.53 -6.00 -15.15
N VAL A 67 17.48 -5.72 -16.44
CA VAL A 67 16.29 -5.13 -17.07
C VAL A 67 15.19 -6.16 -16.91
N GLU A 68 14.20 -5.84 -16.09
CA GLU A 68 12.99 -6.65 -15.95
C GLU A 68 12.25 -6.60 -17.28
N VAL A 69 12.49 -7.62 -18.12
CA VAL A 69 11.77 -7.76 -19.39
C VAL A 69 10.36 -8.17 -19.04
N GLU A 70 9.43 -7.23 -19.14
CA GLU A 70 8.02 -7.57 -19.00
C GLU A 70 7.65 -8.68 -20.02
N PRO A 71 6.88 -9.69 -19.59
CA PRO A 71 6.51 -10.78 -20.49
C PRO A 71 5.80 -10.21 -21.72
N ALA A 72 6.28 -10.60 -22.90
CA ALA A 72 5.63 -10.25 -24.15
C ALA A 72 4.24 -10.87 -24.17
N GLY A 73 3.22 -10.06 -24.44
CA GLY A 73 1.84 -10.51 -24.48
C GLY A 73 1.32 -10.61 -25.91
N THR A 74 0.37 -11.50 -26.14
CA THR A 74 -0.40 -11.55 -27.37
C THR A 74 -1.55 -10.55 -27.29
N PRO A 75 -1.60 -9.49 -28.13
CA PRO A 75 -2.66 -8.49 -28.11
C PRO A 75 -4.03 -9.11 -28.43
N LEU A 76 -5.00 -8.92 -27.56
CA LEU A 76 -6.40 -9.31 -27.77
C LEU A 76 -7.27 -8.15 -28.28
N GLY A 77 -6.71 -6.94 -28.32
CA GLY A 77 -7.35 -5.72 -28.80
C GLY A 77 -7.86 -4.81 -27.67
N THR A 78 -8.75 -3.90 -28.06
CA THR A 78 -9.35 -2.92 -27.15
C THR A 78 -10.73 -3.35 -26.69
N GLY A 79 -11.09 -2.96 -25.47
CA GLY A 79 -12.39 -3.27 -24.90
C GLY A 79 -12.82 -2.27 -23.83
N VAL A 80 -13.96 -2.54 -23.21
CA VAL A 80 -14.44 -1.78 -22.06
C VAL A 80 -14.30 -2.64 -20.81
N ALA A 81 -13.52 -2.13 -19.84
CA ALA A 81 -13.44 -2.71 -18.51
C ALA A 81 -14.44 -2.06 -17.57
N SER A 82 -15.02 -2.85 -16.67
CA SER A 82 -15.67 -2.38 -15.44
C SER A 82 -15.14 -3.18 -14.25
N TYR A 83 -15.75 -3.05 -13.07
CA TYR A 83 -15.30 -3.80 -11.90
C TYR A 83 -16.46 -4.23 -11.00
N TYR A 84 -16.22 -5.27 -10.21
CA TYR A 84 -17.18 -5.79 -9.24
C TYR A 84 -17.36 -4.88 -8.04
N GLY A 85 -18.62 -4.61 -7.69
CA GLY A 85 -18.96 -3.91 -6.44
C GLY A 85 -18.69 -4.78 -5.20
N LYS A 86 -18.59 -4.13 -4.02
CA LYS A 86 -18.33 -4.78 -2.71
C LYS A 86 -19.26 -5.96 -2.39
N ARG A 87 -20.52 -5.91 -2.85
CA ARG A 87 -21.53 -6.97 -2.63
C ARG A 87 -21.15 -8.34 -3.19
N PHE A 88 -20.15 -8.41 -4.07
CA PHE A 88 -19.68 -9.66 -4.67
C PHE A 88 -18.56 -10.32 -3.87
N HIS A 89 -17.93 -9.59 -2.95
CA HIS A 89 -16.84 -10.13 -2.11
C HIS A 89 -17.31 -11.38 -1.35
N GLY A 90 -16.50 -12.44 -1.39
CA GLY A 90 -16.78 -13.72 -0.77
C GLY A 90 -17.74 -14.63 -1.56
N ARG A 91 -18.37 -14.15 -2.64
CA ARG A 91 -19.25 -14.98 -3.50
C ARG A 91 -18.39 -15.93 -4.35
N ARG A 92 -18.99 -17.06 -4.74
CA ARG A 92 -18.31 -18.05 -5.57
C ARG A 92 -18.22 -17.54 -7.01
N THR A 93 -17.01 -17.65 -7.59
CA THR A 93 -16.72 -17.37 -9.02
C THR A 93 -16.98 -18.60 -9.87
N ALA A 94 -16.97 -18.45 -11.18
CA ALA A 94 -17.26 -19.53 -12.13
C ALA A 94 -16.22 -20.65 -12.10
N ASN A 95 -14.98 -20.38 -11.70
CA ASN A 95 -13.95 -21.42 -11.49
C ASN A 95 -14.06 -22.12 -10.13
N GLY A 96 -15.01 -21.70 -9.25
CA GLY A 96 -15.24 -22.29 -7.95
C GLY A 96 -14.55 -21.60 -6.77
N GLU A 97 -13.65 -20.68 -7.01
CA GLU A 97 -12.99 -19.87 -5.97
C GLU A 97 -13.98 -18.90 -5.29
N ARG A 98 -13.57 -18.31 -4.16
CA ARG A 98 -14.27 -17.17 -3.58
C ARG A 98 -13.69 -15.87 -4.13
N PHE A 99 -14.57 -15.01 -4.64
CA PHE A 99 -14.16 -13.70 -5.15
C PHE A 99 -13.57 -12.86 -4.02
N ASP A 100 -12.32 -12.44 -4.20
CA ASP A 100 -11.66 -11.46 -3.35
C ASP A 100 -11.53 -10.13 -4.12
N MET A 101 -12.16 -9.08 -3.62
CA MET A 101 -12.10 -7.75 -4.22
C MET A 101 -10.71 -7.10 -4.15
N HIS A 102 -9.81 -7.63 -3.30
CA HIS A 102 -8.44 -7.14 -3.11
C HIS A 102 -7.39 -7.92 -3.92
N ALA A 103 -7.76 -9.05 -4.50
CA ALA A 103 -6.88 -9.85 -5.35
C ALA A 103 -6.86 -9.32 -6.79
N MET A 104 -5.76 -9.51 -7.51
CA MET A 104 -5.62 -9.14 -8.92
C MET A 104 -6.28 -10.20 -9.82
N THR A 105 -7.60 -10.15 -9.93
CA THR A 105 -8.42 -11.10 -10.69
C THR A 105 -9.43 -10.39 -11.58
N ALA A 106 -9.90 -11.12 -12.60
CA ALA A 106 -10.90 -10.61 -13.52
C ALA A 106 -11.83 -11.71 -14.07
N ALA A 107 -12.96 -11.27 -14.63
CA ALA A 107 -13.85 -12.10 -15.43
C ALA A 107 -13.71 -11.78 -16.90
N HIS A 108 -13.63 -12.83 -17.71
CA HIS A 108 -13.68 -12.74 -19.17
C HIS A 108 -14.61 -13.82 -19.75
N LYS A 109 -15.21 -13.53 -20.92
CA LYS A 109 -16.23 -14.40 -21.51
C LYS A 109 -15.67 -15.74 -21.94
N THR A 110 -14.50 -15.74 -22.56
CA THR A 110 -13.96 -16.90 -23.31
C THR A 110 -12.56 -17.33 -22.89
N LEU A 111 -11.72 -16.44 -22.34
CA LEU A 111 -10.37 -16.79 -21.95
C LEU A 111 -10.36 -17.94 -20.93
N PRO A 112 -9.41 -18.88 -21.03
CA PRO A 112 -9.29 -19.97 -20.06
C PRO A 112 -9.15 -19.45 -18.62
N PHE A 113 -9.66 -20.22 -17.65
CA PHE A 113 -9.39 -19.91 -16.25
C PHE A 113 -7.89 -20.08 -15.95
N GLY A 114 -7.34 -19.18 -15.15
CA GLY A 114 -5.92 -19.15 -14.85
C GLY A 114 -5.08 -18.31 -15.81
N SER A 115 -5.59 -17.94 -17.01
CA SER A 115 -4.86 -17.07 -17.92
C SER A 115 -4.46 -15.76 -17.25
N MET A 116 -3.23 -15.34 -17.46
CA MET A 116 -2.73 -14.04 -17.03
C MET A 116 -2.95 -13.02 -18.15
N VAL A 117 -3.50 -11.88 -17.79
CA VAL A 117 -3.89 -10.84 -18.76
C VAL A 117 -3.38 -9.50 -18.28
N ARG A 118 -2.63 -8.81 -19.15
CA ARG A 118 -2.30 -7.39 -18.92
C ARG A 118 -3.46 -6.54 -19.42
N VAL A 119 -3.92 -5.65 -18.56
CA VAL A 119 -4.98 -4.68 -18.85
C VAL A 119 -4.42 -3.28 -18.71
N THR A 120 -4.34 -2.55 -19.80
CA THR A 120 -3.77 -1.20 -19.86
C THR A 120 -4.86 -0.18 -20.09
N ASN A 121 -4.84 0.90 -19.31
CA ASN A 121 -5.71 2.05 -19.55
C ASN A 121 -4.97 3.05 -20.47
N PRO A 122 -5.37 3.21 -21.74
CA PRO A 122 -4.66 4.07 -22.70
C PRO A 122 -4.73 5.57 -22.36
N ARG A 123 -5.55 5.97 -21.39
CA ARG A 123 -5.69 7.38 -21.01
C ARG A 123 -4.60 7.87 -20.08
N ASN A 124 -4.04 6.99 -19.26
CA ASN A 124 -3.01 7.31 -18.26
C ASN A 124 -1.79 6.41 -18.34
N GLY A 125 -1.78 5.41 -19.24
CA GLY A 125 -0.67 4.47 -19.40
C GLY A 125 -0.53 3.44 -18.28
N GLN A 126 -1.40 3.45 -17.27
CA GLN A 126 -1.36 2.49 -16.16
C GLN A 126 -1.82 1.12 -16.64
N SER A 127 -1.10 0.08 -16.22
CA SER A 127 -1.40 -1.31 -16.52
C SER A 127 -1.44 -2.15 -15.25
N VAL A 128 -2.16 -3.26 -15.32
CA VAL A 128 -2.23 -4.27 -14.26
C VAL A 128 -2.28 -5.66 -14.89
N ILE A 129 -1.63 -6.62 -14.25
CA ILE A 129 -1.73 -8.02 -14.63
C ILE A 129 -2.77 -8.67 -13.72
N VAL A 130 -3.76 -9.33 -14.32
CA VAL A 130 -4.85 -10.00 -13.63
C VAL A 130 -4.97 -11.44 -14.07
N ARG A 131 -5.40 -12.32 -13.16
CA ARG A 131 -5.71 -13.70 -13.44
C ARG A 131 -7.20 -13.87 -13.72
N ILE A 132 -7.54 -14.56 -14.81
CA ILE A 132 -8.94 -14.87 -15.13
C ILE A 132 -9.45 -16.00 -14.23
N ASN A 133 -10.46 -15.72 -13.42
CA ASN A 133 -11.07 -16.69 -12.51
C ASN A 133 -12.62 -16.72 -12.56
N ASP A 134 -13.22 -15.84 -13.35
CA ASP A 134 -14.67 -15.78 -13.44
C ASP A 134 -15.15 -15.64 -14.90
N ARG A 135 -16.47 -15.85 -15.12
CA ARG A 135 -17.14 -15.69 -16.40
C ARG A 135 -18.01 -14.44 -16.43
N GLY A 136 -17.93 -13.72 -17.53
CA GLY A 136 -18.57 -12.44 -17.78
C GLY A 136 -17.62 -11.48 -18.45
N PRO A 137 -17.99 -10.21 -18.60
CA PRO A 137 -19.30 -9.63 -18.30
C PRO A 137 -20.39 -10.06 -19.28
N PHE A 138 -21.59 -10.32 -18.79
CA PHE A 138 -22.77 -10.62 -19.63
C PHE A 138 -23.51 -9.34 -20.05
N THR A 139 -23.13 -8.20 -19.52
CA THR A 139 -23.65 -6.89 -19.94
C THR A 139 -23.08 -6.52 -21.30
N ARG A 140 -23.97 -6.11 -22.23
CA ARG A 140 -23.57 -5.70 -23.59
C ARG A 140 -22.58 -4.54 -23.53
N GLY A 141 -21.57 -4.58 -24.41
CA GLY A 141 -20.55 -3.51 -24.55
C GLY A 141 -19.37 -3.62 -23.58
N ARG A 142 -19.41 -4.52 -22.59
CA ARG A 142 -18.27 -4.77 -21.70
C ARG A 142 -17.48 -6.01 -22.15
N THR A 143 -16.18 -5.96 -22.00
CA THR A 143 -15.24 -7.01 -22.39
C THR A 143 -14.68 -7.76 -21.18
N ILE A 144 -14.32 -7.02 -20.11
CA ILE A 144 -13.67 -7.56 -18.92
C ILE A 144 -14.23 -6.88 -17.67
N ASP A 145 -14.45 -7.65 -16.60
CA ASP A 145 -14.80 -7.13 -15.28
C ASP A 145 -13.67 -7.40 -14.30
N LEU A 146 -13.07 -6.36 -13.77
CA LEU A 146 -11.92 -6.42 -12.86
C LEU A 146 -12.35 -6.57 -11.40
N SER A 147 -11.45 -7.05 -10.57
CA SER A 147 -11.56 -6.84 -9.12
C SER A 147 -11.48 -5.34 -8.81
N ARG A 148 -11.85 -4.96 -7.60
CA ARG A 148 -11.74 -3.56 -7.18
C ARG A 148 -10.28 -3.09 -7.13
N ALA A 149 -9.38 -3.91 -6.57
CA ALA A 149 -7.96 -3.58 -6.51
C ALA A 149 -7.36 -3.36 -7.92
N ALA A 150 -7.62 -4.26 -8.87
CA ALA A 150 -7.17 -4.10 -10.25
C ALA A 150 -7.72 -2.83 -10.92
N ALA A 151 -8.97 -2.48 -10.66
CA ALA A 151 -9.58 -1.26 -11.18
C ALA A 151 -9.02 0.03 -10.55
N GLU A 152 -8.54 -0.04 -9.30
CA GLU A 152 -7.83 1.04 -8.61
C GLU A 152 -6.48 1.28 -9.26
N GLU A 153 -5.71 0.22 -9.55
CA GLU A 153 -4.40 0.30 -10.21
C GLU A 153 -4.47 1.01 -11.57
N ILE A 154 -5.44 0.70 -12.40
CA ILE A 154 -5.58 1.36 -13.72
C ILE A 154 -6.43 2.64 -13.67
N GLY A 155 -6.87 3.08 -12.50
CA GLY A 155 -7.52 4.37 -12.29
C GLY A 155 -8.95 4.51 -12.86
N ILE A 156 -9.71 3.41 -13.01
CA ILE A 156 -11.08 3.48 -13.56
C ILE A 156 -12.18 3.54 -12.51
N VAL A 157 -11.87 3.38 -11.22
CA VAL A 157 -12.89 3.29 -10.14
C VAL A 157 -13.81 4.49 -10.09
N ARG A 158 -13.28 5.72 -10.23
CA ARG A 158 -14.08 6.96 -10.18
C ARG A 158 -15.16 7.03 -11.26
N ARG A 159 -14.91 6.40 -12.42
CA ARG A 159 -15.83 6.40 -13.58
C ARG A 159 -16.73 5.16 -13.61
N GLY A 160 -16.39 4.13 -12.88
CA GLY A 160 -17.07 2.84 -12.89
C GLY A 160 -16.68 1.94 -14.08
N HIS A 161 -16.16 2.52 -15.16
CA HIS A 161 -15.71 1.81 -16.36
C HIS A 161 -14.71 2.65 -17.16
N GLY A 162 -13.99 2.01 -18.10
CA GLY A 162 -13.06 2.68 -19.00
C GLY A 162 -12.69 1.81 -20.20
N SER A 163 -12.21 2.47 -21.27
CA SER A 163 -11.57 1.75 -22.38
C SER A 163 -10.24 1.21 -21.91
N VAL A 164 -9.91 0.01 -22.30
CA VAL A 164 -8.67 -0.69 -21.98
C VAL A 164 -8.14 -1.44 -23.21
N GLU A 165 -6.83 -1.61 -23.24
CA GLU A 165 -6.13 -2.55 -24.10
C GLU A 165 -5.89 -3.83 -23.31
N ILE A 166 -6.01 -4.97 -23.97
CA ILE A 166 -5.95 -6.28 -23.33
C ILE A 166 -4.92 -7.14 -24.06
N GLU A 167 -4.00 -7.72 -23.31
CA GLU A 167 -2.97 -8.63 -23.82
C GLU A 167 -2.98 -9.92 -23.00
N LEU A 168 -2.96 -11.06 -23.68
CA LEU A 168 -2.76 -12.36 -23.03
C LEU A 168 -1.27 -12.57 -22.82
N LEU A 169 -0.88 -12.86 -21.59
CA LEU A 169 0.49 -13.22 -21.24
C LEU A 169 0.65 -14.73 -21.27
N ASP A 170 1.67 -15.20 -21.96
CA ASP A 170 1.99 -16.63 -22.10
C ASP A 170 2.75 -17.16 -20.85
#